data_2a7c3da7c6c2f6f3ab33b34281fcba11
#
_entry.id   2a7c3da7c6c2f6f3ab33b34281fcba11
#
_cell.length_a   1.000
_cell.length_b   1.000
_cell.length_c   1.000
_cell.angle_alpha   90.00
_cell.angle_beta   90.00
_cell.angle_gamma   90.00
#
_symmetry.space_group_name_H-M   'P 1'
#
loop_
_entity.id
_entity.type
_entity.pdbx_description
1 polymer ?
#
loop_
_entity_poly.entity_id
_entity_poly.type
_entity_poly.pdbx_seq_one_letter_code
_entity_poly.pdbx_strand_id
1 'polypeptide(L)'
;MDNVTDNVAGNAAKGTPRTSLTENLNRIEIVLCDTQDGANIGSVCRAMKTMGLTHLTLVTDRIYDEDRIRTLALHAYDLYENRKEFLTLHEALKDSILSVAATRRVGKGRKTSRVNPQQLADRINGMGDGKISIVFGCESNGLSDEQVRECSMVVTIPTSDAFPSLNLSQAVQIITYSLFCRLNPYAGTSNVVDTARTYKAVETCTNAMDGIGYFKNDDEKSFTKEFLGDIFERAAMTEGEIQRIEKIFTKTKNIARYANANTEPTAREEKT
;
A
#
# COMPACT_ATOMS: atom_id res chain seq x y z
N MET A 1 -21.32 32.81 -41.04
CA MET A 1 -22.01 32.01 -39.97
C MET A 1 -21.01 31.02 -39.49
N ASP A 2 -20.22 31.49 -38.54
CA ASP A 2 -19.01 30.79 -38.11
C ASP A 2 -19.28 30.12 -36.78
N ASN A 3 -19.09 28.79 -36.74
CA ASN A 3 -19.16 27.99 -35.55
C ASN A 3 -17.83 28.10 -34.77
N VAL A 4 -17.87 28.80 -33.65
CA VAL A 4 -16.79 28.77 -32.64
C VAL A 4 -17.15 27.69 -31.63
N THR A 5 -16.43 26.59 -31.65
CA THR A 5 -16.43 25.58 -30.57
C THR A 5 -15.26 25.87 -29.65
N ASP A 6 -15.56 26.47 -28.51
CA ASP A 6 -14.60 26.68 -27.42
C ASP A 6 -14.21 25.35 -26.76
N ASN A 7 -12.97 24.99 -26.96
CA ASN A 7 -12.32 23.85 -26.34
C ASN A 7 -11.68 24.31 -25.00
N VAL A 8 -12.43 24.15 -23.89
CA VAL A 8 -11.88 24.35 -22.55
C VAL A 8 -11.22 23.06 -22.10
N ALA A 9 -9.97 22.86 -22.49
CA ALA A 9 -9.11 21.82 -21.93
C ALA A 9 -8.59 22.33 -20.56
N GLY A 10 -9.18 21.80 -19.49
CA GLY A 10 -8.68 22.01 -18.13
C GLY A 10 -7.28 21.46 -17.96
N ASN A 11 -6.33 22.36 -17.77
CA ASN A 11 -4.92 22.06 -17.51
C ASN A 11 -4.81 21.59 -16.04
N ALA A 12 -5.02 20.29 -15.79
CA ALA A 12 -4.64 19.65 -14.54
C ALA A 12 -3.10 19.61 -14.50
N ALA A 13 -2.49 20.44 -13.67
CA ALA A 13 -1.07 20.41 -13.40
C ALA A 13 -0.68 19.00 -12.94
N LYS A 14 -0.07 18.21 -13.82
CA LYS A 14 0.54 16.93 -13.49
C LYS A 14 1.76 17.23 -12.63
N GLY A 15 1.61 17.11 -11.30
CA GLY A 15 2.74 17.15 -10.38
C GLY A 15 3.77 16.10 -10.79
N THR A 16 5.04 16.48 -10.77
CA THR A 16 6.17 15.57 -11.06
C THR A 16 6.07 14.38 -10.11
N PRO A 17 6.17 13.13 -10.59
CA PRO A 17 6.09 11.97 -9.71
C PRO A 17 7.25 12.00 -8.72
N ARG A 18 6.95 11.89 -7.42
CA ARG A 18 7.96 11.83 -6.38
C ARG A 18 8.76 10.55 -6.50
N THR A 19 10.08 10.67 -6.44
CA THR A 19 11.01 9.60 -6.76
C THR A 19 11.36 8.72 -5.57
N SER A 20 11.08 9.14 -4.31
CA SER A 20 11.40 8.33 -3.13
C SER A 20 10.29 8.29 -2.08
N LEU A 21 10.19 7.15 -1.37
CA LEU A 21 9.31 6.97 -0.22
C LEU A 21 9.61 8.00 0.88
N THR A 22 10.89 8.24 1.15
CA THR A 22 11.36 9.18 2.17
C THR A 22 10.84 10.59 1.93
N GLU A 23 10.88 11.09 0.68
CA GLU A 23 10.34 12.42 0.33
C GLU A 23 8.83 12.50 0.57
N ASN A 24 8.10 11.44 0.25
CA ASN A 24 6.65 11.37 0.48
C ASN A 24 6.30 11.40 1.98
N LEU A 25 7.06 10.71 2.81
CA LEU A 25 6.80 10.60 4.26
C LEU A 25 7.30 11.83 5.03
N ASN A 26 8.39 12.46 4.61
CA ASN A 26 8.97 13.64 5.28
C ASN A 26 8.06 14.87 5.31
N ARG A 27 7.01 14.92 4.52
CA ARG A 27 6.00 16.01 4.58
C ARG A 27 4.86 15.75 5.56
N ILE A 28 4.82 14.55 6.15
CA ILE A 28 3.74 14.15 7.05
C ILE A 28 4.19 14.35 8.49
N GLU A 29 3.41 15.11 9.23
CA GLU A 29 3.61 15.42 10.65
C GLU A 29 2.48 14.77 11.46
N ILE A 30 2.84 14.11 12.56
CA ILE A 30 1.88 13.62 13.56
C ILE A 30 1.78 14.66 14.67
N VAL A 31 0.57 15.13 14.89
CA VAL A 31 0.25 16.13 15.91
C VAL A 31 -0.56 15.47 17.03
N LEU A 32 -0.06 15.52 18.26
CA LEU A 32 -0.72 14.99 19.46
C LEU A 32 -1.23 16.15 20.30
N CYS A 33 -2.55 16.20 20.54
CA CYS A 33 -3.19 17.21 21.36
C CYS A 33 -3.49 16.65 22.77
N ASP A 34 -2.97 17.32 23.80
CA ASP A 34 -3.28 17.05 25.21
C ASP A 34 -3.09 15.60 25.65
N THR A 35 -2.12 14.89 25.05
CA THR A 35 -1.78 13.52 25.46
C THR A 35 -1.58 13.46 26.97
N GLN A 36 -2.21 12.48 27.63
CA GLN A 36 -2.25 12.43 29.08
C GLN A 36 -1.07 11.68 29.70
N ASP A 37 -0.54 10.67 28.99
CA ASP A 37 0.51 9.78 29.47
C ASP A 37 1.72 9.76 28.53
N GLY A 38 2.91 10.06 29.05
CA GLY A 38 4.17 9.96 28.33
C GLY A 38 4.42 8.58 27.71
N ALA A 39 3.90 7.51 28.32
CA ALA A 39 3.97 6.17 27.76
C ALA A 39 3.33 6.06 26.35
N ASN A 40 2.22 6.77 26.12
CA ASN A 40 1.58 6.83 24.81
C ASN A 40 2.43 7.62 23.81
N ILE A 41 3.06 8.72 24.23
CA ILE A 41 4.00 9.46 23.38
C ILE A 41 5.16 8.56 22.93
N GLY A 42 5.79 7.83 23.88
CA GLY A 42 6.86 6.89 23.55
C GLY A 42 6.41 5.79 22.57
N SER A 43 5.22 5.24 22.78
CA SER A 43 4.62 4.23 21.91
C SER A 43 4.29 4.80 20.52
N VAL A 44 3.84 6.06 20.44
CA VAL A 44 3.62 6.77 19.16
C VAL A 44 4.93 6.99 18.42
N CYS A 45 6.00 7.39 19.09
CA CYS A 45 7.33 7.52 18.48
C CYS A 45 7.75 6.20 17.79
N ARG A 46 7.52 5.05 18.44
CA ARG A 46 7.82 3.74 17.84
C ARG A 46 6.94 3.47 16.62
N ALA A 47 5.64 3.73 16.71
CA ALA A 47 4.71 3.57 15.59
C ALA A 47 5.13 4.42 14.39
N MET A 48 5.52 5.67 14.62
CA MET A 48 6.00 6.59 13.59
C MET A 48 7.31 6.09 12.95
N LYS A 49 8.31 5.77 13.76
CA LYS A 49 9.63 5.38 13.28
C LYS A 49 9.61 4.08 12.48
N THR A 50 8.78 3.10 12.87
CA THR A 50 8.60 1.86 12.11
C THR A 50 7.98 2.08 10.73
N MET A 51 7.23 3.16 10.56
CA MET A 51 6.64 3.57 9.28
C MET A 51 7.42 4.70 8.59
N GLY A 52 8.63 5.01 9.05
CA GLY A 52 9.52 6.00 8.42
C GLY A 52 9.08 7.46 8.55
N LEU A 53 8.17 7.78 9.49
CA LEU A 53 7.79 9.15 9.80
C LEU A 53 8.71 9.73 10.87
N THR A 54 9.09 11.01 10.70
CA THR A 54 10.10 11.67 11.54
C THR A 54 9.60 12.95 12.24
N HIS A 55 8.45 13.48 11.84
CA HIS A 55 7.95 14.75 12.37
C HIS A 55 6.84 14.56 13.39
N LEU A 56 7.20 14.78 14.67
CA LEU A 56 6.29 14.79 15.81
C LEU A 56 6.06 16.22 16.29
N THR A 57 4.81 16.57 16.54
CA THR A 57 4.41 17.83 17.18
C THR A 57 3.51 17.52 18.38
N LEU A 58 3.77 18.17 19.50
CA LEU A 58 2.91 18.15 20.68
C LEU A 58 2.19 19.52 20.79
N VAL A 59 0.90 19.46 21.02
CA VAL A 59 0.07 20.63 21.37
C VAL A 59 -0.40 20.44 22.80
N THR A 60 0.28 21.09 23.74
CA THR A 60 0.07 20.86 25.17
C THR A 60 0.82 21.90 26.02
N ASP A 61 0.37 22.12 27.24
CA ASP A 61 1.08 22.81 28.31
C ASP A 61 1.65 21.84 29.35
N ARG A 62 1.53 20.54 29.15
CA ARG A 62 1.94 19.51 30.12
C ARG A 62 3.44 19.27 30.09
N ILE A 63 3.98 18.99 31.27
CA ILE A 63 5.32 18.45 31.42
C ILE A 63 5.20 16.93 31.58
N TYR A 64 5.99 16.20 30.85
CA TYR A 64 5.96 14.73 30.85
C TYR A 64 7.16 14.13 31.55
N ASP A 65 6.96 12.95 32.14
CA ASP A 65 8.04 12.09 32.64
C ASP A 65 8.83 11.51 31.44
N GLU A 66 10.03 12.03 31.22
CA GLU A 66 10.88 11.64 30.10
C GLU A 66 11.39 10.20 30.19
N ASP A 67 11.64 9.69 31.42
CA ASP A 67 12.08 8.31 31.61
C ASP A 67 10.99 7.33 31.16
N ARG A 68 9.74 7.67 31.39
CA ARG A 68 8.59 6.89 30.94
C ARG A 68 8.44 6.93 29.43
N ILE A 69 8.65 8.07 28.80
CA ILE A 69 8.66 8.20 27.32
C ILE A 69 9.79 7.38 26.74
N ARG A 70 11.02 7.52 27.27
CA ARG A 70 12.22 6.82 26.82
C ARG A 70 12.05 5.31 26.89
N THR A 71 11.47 4.81 27.98
CA THR A 71 11.20 3.38 28.19
C THR A 71 10.30 2.80 27.10
N LEU A 72 9.28 3.52 26.63
CA LEU A 72 8.34 3.04 25.62
C LEU A 72 8.79 3.39 24.19
N ALA A 73 9.53 4.47 24.00
CA ALA A 73 10.06 4.87 22.70
C ALA A 73 11.24 3.99 22.25
N LEU A 74 12.04 3.47 23.19
CA LEU A 74 13.27 2.72 22.90
C LEU A 74 14.16 3.49 21.90
N HIS A 75 14.51 2.85 20.77
CA HIS A 75 15.32 3.46 19.72
C HIS A 75 14.59 4.54 18.89
N ALA A 76 13.34 4.88 19.21
CA ALA A 76 12.59 5.96 18.57
C ALA A 76 12.50 7.22 19.44
N TYR A 77 13.27 7.30 20.53
CA TYR A 77 13.26 8.45 21.45
C TYR A 77 13.76 9.74 20.78
N ASP A 78 14.61 9.64 19.78
CA ASP A 78 15.04 10.76 18.95
C ASP A 78 13.89 11.55 18.29
N LEU A 79 12.74 10.91 18.02
CA LEU A 79 11.56 11.61 17.52
C LEU A 79 10.96 12.54 18.57
N TYR A 80 10.99 12.11 19.84
CA TYR A 80 10.58 12.96 20.96
C TYR A 80 11.58 14.09 21.20
N GLU A 81 12.87 13.83 21.16
CA GLU A 81 13.92 14.84 21.31
C GLU A 81 13.82 15.95 20.25
N ASN A 82 13.49 15.59 19.01
CA ASN A 82 13.37 16.51 17.88
C ASN A 82 11.95 17.03 17.64
N ARG A 83 11.02 16.80 18.57
CA ARG A 83 9.64 17.25 18.45
C ARG A 83 9.52 18.77 18.41
N LYS A 84 8.42 19.24 17.84
CA LYS A 84 7.95 20.62 18.00
C LYS A 84 6.89 20.68 19.09
N GLU A 85 6.81 21.82 19.78
CA GLU A 85 5.80 22.06 20.81
C GLU A 85 5.07 23.37 20.52
N PHE A 86 3.75 23.36 20.71
CA PHE A 86 2.88 24.50 20.57
C PHE A 86 1.85 24.52 21.72
N LEU A 87 1.37 25.70 22.08
CA LEU A 87 0.30 25.83 23.06
C LEU A 87 -1.09 25.70 22.41
N THR A 88 -1.20 25.98 21.11
CA THR A 88 -2.46 25.93 20.39
C THR A 88 -2.35 25.09 19.12
N LEU A 89 -3.46 24.41 18.76
CA LEU A 89 -3.52 23.65 17.52
C LEU A 89 -3.43 24.56 16.30
N HIS A 90 -4.00 25.77 16.38
CA HIS A 90 -3.95 26.76 15.32
C HIS A 90 -2.50 27.08 14.90
N GLU A 91 -1.61 27.30 15.87
CA GLU A 91 -0.19 27.59 15.60
C GLU A 91 0.52 26.37 14.98
N ALA A 92 0.22 25.17 15.45
CA ALA A 92 0.80 23.94 14.90
C ALA A 92 0.41 23.70 13.44
N LEU A 93 -0.79 24.11 13.05
CA LEU A 93 -1.37 23.85 11.72
C LEU A 93 -1.14 24.94 10.67
N LYS A 94 -0.66 26.12 11.05
CA LYS A 94 -0.60 27.32 10.18
C LYS A 94 0.08 27.09 8.82
N ASP A 95 1.10 26.24 8.75
CA ASP A 95 1.87 25.94 7.54
C ASP A 95 1.41 24.67 6.82
N SER A 96 0.31 24.05 7.26
CA SER A 96 -0.20 22.81 6.68
C SER A 96 -1.10 23.08 5.49
N ILE A 97 -0.81 22.44 4.35
CA ILE A 97 -1.70 22.45 3.18
C ILE A 97 -2.93 21.54 3.38
N LEU A 98 -2.79 20.55 4.28
CA LEU A 98 -3.87 19.66 4.70
C LEU A 98 -3.70 19.34 6.19
N SER A 99 -4.77 19.53 6.95
CA SER A 99 -4.86 19.10 8.34
C SER A 99 -6.01 18.11 8.50
N VAL A 100 -5.74 16.97 9.14
CA VAL A 100 -6.65 15.82 9.21
C VAL A 100 -6.88 15.42 10.65
N ALA A 101 -8.11 15.56 11.13
CA ALA A 101 -8.51 15.12 12.47
C ALA A 101 -8.76 13.59 12.47
N ALA A 102 -8.00 12.84 13.26
CA ALA A 102 -8.25 11.43 13.51
C ALA A 102 -9.30 11.28 14.63
N THR A 103 -10.55 10.98 14.27
CA THR A 103 -11.64 10.82 15.23
C THR A 103 -12.70 9.86 14.76
N ARG A 104 -13.24 9.10 15.71
CA ARG A 104 -14.41 8.24 15.49
C ARG A 104 -15.73 9.00 15.69
N ARG A 105 -15.73 10.03 16.55
CA ARG A 105 -16.96 10.71 16.95
C ARG A 105 -17.72 11.33 15.77
N VAL A 106 -18.99 11.00 15.69
CA VAL A 106 -19.98 11.59 14.75
C VAL A 106 -20.84 12.56 15.56
N GLY A 107 -20.97 13.81 15.13
CA GLY A 107 -21.79 14.79 15.84
C GLY A 107 -22.42 15.81 14.91
N LYS A 108 -23.54 16.43 15.35
CA LYS A 108 -24.15 17.57 14.67
C LYS A 108 -23.14 18.73 14.61
N GLY A 109 -22.86 19.24 13.40
CA GLY A 109 -21.91 20.36 13.20
C GLY A 109 -20.46 19.94 12.97
N ARG A 110 -20.13 18.64 12.96
CA ARG A 110 -18.81 18.12 12.56
C ARG A 110 -18.70 17.98 11.05
N LYS A 111 -17.48 18.07 10.53
CA LYS A 111 -17.23 18.00 9.08
C LYS A 111 -17.80 16.70 8.49
N THR A 112 -18.51 16.85 7.37
CA THR A 112 -19.16 15.74 6.65
C THR A 112 -18.17 14.95 5.78
N SER A 113 -17.05 15.57 5.38
CA SER A 113 -16.00 14.89 4.60
C SER A 113 -15.20 13.95 5.49
N ARG A 114 -15.57 12.67 5.45
CA ARG A 114 -14.91 11.59 6.17
C ARG A 114 -14.28 10.63 5.19
N VAL A 115 -13.10 10.19 5.55
CA VAL A 115 -12.37 9.17 4.81
C VAL A 115 -11.88 8.09 5.78
N ASN A 116 -11.65 6.88 5.27
CA ASN A 116 -10.90 5.86 5.99
C ASN A 116 -9.37 6.05 5.76
N PRO A 117 -8.49 5.32 6.47
CA PRO A 117 -7.05 5.48 6.33
C PRO A 117 -6.52 5.25 4.91
N GLN A 118 -7.11 4.30 4.16
CA GLN A 118 -6.74 4.00 2.77
C GLN A 118 -7.11 5.15 1.84
N GLN A 119 -8.33 5.66 1.95
CA GLN A 119 -8.79 6.82 1.17
C GLN A 119 -7.99 8.10 1.49
N LEU A 120 -7.57 8.28 2.77
CA LEU A 120 -6.65 9.34 3.15
C LEU A 120 -5.31 9.20 2.42
N ALA A 121 -4.76 7.99 2.43
CA ALA A 121 -3.48 7.70 1.78
C ALA A 121 -3.55 7.93 0.26
N ASP A 122 -4.63 7.52 -0.40
CA ASP A 122 -4.89 7.80 -1.82
C ASP A 122 -4.93 9.30 -2.10
N ARG A 123 -5.64 10.07 -1.25
CA ARG A 123 -5.73 11.52 -1.38
C ARG A 123 -4.38 12.20 -1.24
N ILE A 124 -3.61 11.83 -0.21
CA ILE A 124 -2.27 12.37 0.03
C ILE A 124 -1.32 12.04 -1.13
N ASN A 125 -1.40 10.81 -1.68
CA ASN A 125 -0.59 10.40 -2.83
C ASN A 125 -0.87 11.25 -4.08
N GLY A 126 -2.08 11.74 -4.25
CA GLY A 126 -2.47 12.63 -5.37
C GLY A 126 -2.21 14.12 -5.14
N MET A 127 -1.71 14.52 -3.95
CA MET A 127 -1.47 15.94 -3.62
C MET A 127 -0.06 16.38 -3.98
N GLY A 128 0.07 17.68 -4.34
CA GLY A 128 1.33 18.37 -4.54
C GLY A 128 2.18 18.49 -3.25
N ASP A 129 3.28 19.26 -3.32
CA ASP A 129 4.17 19.49 -2.19
C ASP A 129 3.53 20.33 -1.09
N GLY A 130 3.99 20.15 0.14
CA GLY A 130 3.56 20.88 1.31
C GLY A 130 3.34 19.99 2.53
N LYS A 131 3.34 20.61 3.70
CA LYS A 131 3.18 19.93 5.00
C LYS A 131 1.76 19.39 5.16
N ILE A 132 1.64 18.17 5.63
CA ILE A 132 0.37 17.51 5.96
C ILE A 132 0.41 17.14 7.45
N SER A 133 -0.56 17.63 8.21
CA SER A 133 -0.65 17.36 9.65
C SER A 133 -1.81 16.42 9.95
N ILE A 134 -1.52 15.31 10.63
CA ILE A 134 -2.54 14.36 11.10
C ILE A 134 -2.64 14.48 12.62
N VAL A 135 -3.80 14.91 13.08
CA VAL A 135 -4.05 15.36 14.44
C VAL A 135 -4.79 14.28 15.22
N PHE A 136 -4.24 13.94 16.38
CA PHE A 136 -4.82 13.00 17.32
C PHE A 136 -5.09 13.70 18.66
N GLY A 137 -6.19 13.40 19.30
CA GLY A 137 -6.56 13.93 20.60
C GLY A 137 -6.11 13.05 21.76
N CYS A 138 -6.42 13.51 22.98
CA CYS A 138 -6.09 12.79 24.21
C CYS A 138 -6.85 11.45 24.32
N GLU A 139 -6.33 10.57 25.17
CA GLU A 139 -6.78 9.19 25.33
C GLU A 139 -8.23 9.09 25.85
N SER A 140 -8.61 9.97 26.79
CA SER A 140 -9.92 9.91 27.43
C SER A 140 -11.05 10.43 26.53
N ASN A 141 -10.83 11.57 25.87
CA ASN A 141 -11.89 12.31 25.16
C ASN A 141 -11.65 12.45 23.66
N GLY A 142 -10.47 12.10 23.14
CA GLY A 142 -10.09 12.37 21.77
C GLY A 142 -10.01 13.88 21.51
N LEU A 143 -10.20 14.27 20.25
CA LEU A 143 -10.25 15.68 19.84
C LEU A 143 -11.54 16.35 20.28
N SER A 144 -11.45 17.61 20.74
CA SER A 144 -12.63 18.47 20.96
C SER A 144 -13.31 18.84 19.65
N ASP A 145 -14.55 19.33 19.73
CA ASP A 145 -15.28 19.80 18.56
C ASP A 145 -14.61 21.02 17.89
N GLU A 146 -13.90 21.82 18.69
CA GLU A 146 -13.13 22.98 18.22
C GLU A 146 -11.90 22.51 17.46
N GLN A 147 -11.11 21.61 18.03
CA GLN A 147 -9.94 21.01 17.37
C GLN A 147 -10.31 20.32 16.05
N VAL A 148 -11.45 19.61 16.00
CA VAL A 148 -11.95 19.02 14.74
C VAL A 148 -12.34 20.08 13.71
N ARG A 149 -12.92 21.22 14.14
CA ARG A 149 -13.27 22.32 13.23
C ARG A 149 -12.04 23.02 12.64
N GLU A 150 -10.94 23.10 13.38
CA GLU A 150 -9.68 23.66 12.90
C GLU A 150 -9.00 22.79 11.81
N CYS A 151 -9.29 21.49 11.76
CA CYS A 151 -8.77 20.61 10.73
C CYS A 151 -9.54 20.71 9.41
N SER A 152 -8.89 20.48 8.27
CA SER A 152 -9.50 20.53 6.94
C SER A 152 -10.48 19.39 6.69
N MET A 153 -10.20 18.19 7.22
CA MET A 153 -10.99 16.97 7.04
C MET A 153 -10.88 16.01 8.21
N VAL A 154 -11.63 14.92 8.15
CA VAL A 154 -11.67 13.89 9.19
C VAL A 154 -11.26 12.54 8.61
N VAL A 155 -10.37 11.82 9.30
CA VAL A 155 -10.13 10.39 9.08
C VAL A 155 -10.74 9.58 10.22
N THR A 156 -11.43 8.49 9.86
CA THR A 156 -12.03 7.57 10.81
C THR A 156 -11.54 6.16 10.53
N ILE A 157 -10.94 5.54 11.53
CA ILE A 157 -10.55 4.13 11.46
C ILE A 157 -11.80 3.29 11.71
N PRO A 158 -12.20 2.41 10.78
CA PRO A 158 -13.28 1.45 11.02
C PRO A 158 -12.90 0.51 12.15
N THR A 159 -13.78 0.36 13.13
CA THR A 159 -13.61 -0.53 14.28
C THR A 159 -14.92 -1.25 14.59
N SER A 160 -14.86 -2.29 15.42
CA SER A 160 -16.07 -2.98 15.88
C SER A 160 -16.97 -2.05 16.69
N ASP A 161 -18.27 -2.14 16.51
CA ASP A 161 -19.24 -1.38 17.30
C ASP A 161 -19.25 -1.81 18.78
N ALA A 162 -18.88 -3.04 19.06
CA ALA A 162 -18.86 -3.58 20.42
C ALA A 162 -17.72 -2.97 21.27
N PHE A 163 -16.57 -2.67 20.66
CA PHE A 163 -15.42 -2.05 21.33
C PHE A 163 -14.67 -1.12 20.37
N PRO A 164 -15.18 0.10 20.18
CA PRO A 164 -14.72 0.96 19.08
C PRO A 164 -13.55 1.88 19.44
N SER A 165 -13.07 1.88 20.69
CA SER A 165 -11.98 2.75 21.14
C SER A 165 -10.63 2.09 20.92
N LEU A 166 -9.77 2.74 20.14
CA LEU A 166 -8.36 2.36 19.99
C LEU A 166 -7.49 3.14 20.97
N ASN A 167 -6.43 2.51 21.45
CA ASN A 167 -5.33 3.23 22.09
C ASN A 167 -4.71 4.22 21.09
N LEU A 168 -4.17 5.34 21.60
CA LEU A 168 -3.59 6.41 20.79
C LEU A 168 -2.51 5.89 19.82
N SER A 169 -1.55 5.12 20.32
CA SER A 169 -0.48 4.58 19.48
C SER A 169 -0.96 3.56 18.43
N GLN A 170 -2.01 2.80 18.74
CA GLN A 170 -2.65 1.89 17.78
C GLN A 170 -3.32 2.67 16.64
N ALA A 171 -4.03 3.76 16.97
CA ALA A 171 -4.64 4.62 15.95
C ALA A 171 -3.57 5.26 15.05
N VAL A 172 -2.47 5.75 15.62
CA VAL A 172 -1.32 6.28 14.86
C VAL A 172 -0.74 5.18 13.98
N GLN A 173 -0.49 3.97 14.52
CA GLN A 173 0.08 2.86 13.75
C GLN A 173 -0.77 2.49 12.53
N ILE A 174 -2.10 2.40 12.67
CA ILE A 174 -3.00 2.03 11.56
C ILE A 174 -2.97 3.08 10.44
N ILE A 175 -3.05 4.37 10.81
CA ILE A 175 -3.03 5.44 9.82
C ILE A 175 -1.66 5.52 9.13
N THR A 176 -0.57 5.49 9.89
CA THR A 176 0.79 5.58 9.34
C THR A 176 1.15 4.35 8.50
N TYR A 177 0.67 3.16 8.85
CA TYR A 177 0.81 1.95 8.04
C TYR A 177 0.10 2.10 6.69
N SER A 178 -1.14 2.60 6.68
CA SER A 178 -1.89 2.82 5.43
C SER A 178 -1.17 3.83 4.52
N LEU A 179 -0.60 4.89 5.10
CA LEU A 179 0.22 5.86 4.38
C LEU A 179 1.51 5.23 3.83
N PHE A 180 2.23 4.47 4.66
CA PHE A 180 3.45 3.78 4.27
C PHE A 180 3.20 2.84 3.09
N CYS A 181 2.18 2.00 3.16
CA CYS A 181 1.82 1.07 2.09
C CYS A 181 1.48 1.79 0.77
N ARG A 182 0.75 2.89 0.85
CA ARG A 182 0.29 3.61 -0.35
C ARG A 182 1.33 4.51 -0.98
N LEU A 183 2.16 5.14 -0.15
CA LEU A 183 3.21 6.07 -0.60
C LEU A 183 4.51 5.37 -0.96
N ASN A 184 4.64 4.08 -0.63
CA ASN A 184 5.81 3.28 -0.96
C ASN A 184 5.72 2.80 -2.42
N PRO A 185 6.62 3.25 -3.31
CA PRO A 185 6.62 2.84 -4.70
C PRO A 185 6.87 1.33 -4.90
N TYR A 186 7.41 0.65 -3.89
CA TYR A 186 7.67 -0.79 -3.92
C TYR A 186 6.52 -1.63 -3.35
N ALA A 187 5.53 -1.02 -2.70
CA ALA A 187 4.37 -1.74 -2.17
C ALA A 187 3.42 -2.08 -3.32
N GLY A 188 3.62 -3.23 -3.92
CA GLY A 188 2.63 -3.81 -4.83
C GLY A 188 2.92 -3.73 -6.33
N THR A 189 4.14 -3.47 -6.76
CA THR A 189 4.56 -3.81 -8.12
C THR A 189 4.93 -5.29 -8.20
N SER A 190 3.95 -6.18 -8.07
CA SER A 190 4.09 -7.47 -8.72
C SER A 190 4.05 -7.16 -10.23
N ASN A 191 5.17 -7.37 -10.92
CA ASN A 191 5.24 -7.27 -12.37
C ASN A 191 4.45 -8.45 -12.96
N VAL A 192 3.13 -8.42 -12.76
CA VAL A 192 2.20 -9.37 -13.37
C VAL A 192 2.25 -9.16 -14.87
N VAL A 193 2.38 -10.22 -15.62
CA VAL A 193 2.39 -10.16 -17.08
C VAL A 193 0.99 -9.82 -17.61
N ASP A 194 0.95 -9.26 -18.79
CA ASP A 194 -0.32 -9.01 -19.51
C ASP A 194 -0.97 -10.31 -20.03
N THR A 195 -2.22 -10.18 -20.39
CA THR A 195 -3.03 -11.31 -20.93
C THR A 195 -2.39 -11.93 -22.17
N ALA A 196 -1.80 -11.13 -23.06
CA ALA A 196 -1.15 -11.64 -24.27
C ALA A 196 0.05 -12.53 -23.94
N ARG A 197 0.84 -12.16 -22.94
CA ARG A 197 1.96 -12.97 -22.44
C ARG A 197 1.49 -14.26 -21.76
N THR A 198 0.37 -14.19 -21.02
CA THR A 198 -0.27 -15.37 -20.41
C THR A 198 -0.73 -16.36 -21.49
N TYR A 199 -1.42 -15.91 -22.53
CA TYR A 199 -1.84 -16.78 -23.64
C TYR A 199 -0.66 -17.44 -24.34
N LYS A 200 0.42 -16.71 -24.58
CA LYS A 200 1.65 -17.26 -25.17
C LYS A 200 2.26 -18.36 -24.31
N ALA A 201 2.23 -18.22 -23.00
CA ALA A 201 2.73 -19.24 -22.07
C ALA A 201 1.87 -20.51 -22.12
N VAL A 202 0.54 -20.36 -22.11
CA VAL A 202 -0.41 -21.47 -22.26
C VAL A 202 -0.16 -22.22 -23.58
N GLU A 203 0.03 -21.49 -24.66
CA GLU A 203 0.33 -22.08 -25.97
C GLU A 203 1.66 -22.84 -25.95
N THR A 204 2.69 -22.29 -25.32
CA THR A 204 3.99 -22.97 -25.15
C THR A 204 3.84 -24.26 -24.37
N CYS A 205 3.09 -24.26 -23.27
CA CYS A 205 2.85 -25.44 -22.44
C CYS A 205 2.05 -26.51 -23.22
N THR A 206 0.95 -26.14 -23.85
CA THR A 206 0.10 -27.06 -24.61
C THR A 206 0.83 -27.66 -25.81
N ASN A 207 1.64 -26.86 -26.54
CA ASN A 207 2.48 -27.37 -27.63
C ASN A 207 3.60 -28.33 -27.15
N ALA A 208 4.08 -28.12 -25.93
CA ALA A 208 5.04 -29.06 -25.34
C ALA A 208 4.38 -30.40 -25.01
N MET A 209 3.16 -30.40 -24.47
CA MET A 209 2.35 -31.58 -24.18
C MET A 209 1.97 -32.33 -25.46
N ASP A 210 1.53 -31.61 -26.48
CA ASP A 210 1.21 -32.16 -27.82
C ASP A 210 2.41 -32.88 -28.44
N GLY A 211 3.58 -32.25 -28.35
CA GLY A 211 4.83 -32.81 -28.89
C GLY A 211 5.34 -34.09 -28.21
N ILE A 212 4.71 -34.57 -27.15
CA ILE A 212 4.97 -35.85 -26.48
C ILE A 212 3.80 -36.82 -26.58
N GLY A 213 2.74 -36.46 -27.39
CA GLY A 213 1.57 -37.31 -27.59
C GLY A 213 0.65 -37.38 -26.36
N TYR A 214 0.60 -36.31 -25.54
CA TYR A 214 -0.24 -36.29 -24.35
C TYR A 214 -1.74 -36.34 -24.66
N PHE A 215 -2.16 -35.64 -25.72
CA PHE A 215 -3.56 -35.52 -26.09
C PHE A 215 -4.04 -36.66 -27.01
N LYS A 216 -5.22 -37.19 -26.73
CA LYS A 216 -5.87 -38.24 -27.56
C LYS A 216 -6.60 -37.66 -28.77
N ASN A 217 -7.08 -36.41 -28.64
CA ASN A 217 -7.83 -35.70 -29.68
C ASN A 217 -7.75 -34.17 -29.46
N ASP A 218 -8.28 -33.42 -30.43
CA ASP A 218 -8.27 -31.95 -30.42
C ASP A 218 -9.16 -31.35 -29.31
N ASP A 219 -10.24 -32.03 -28.91
CA ASP A 219 -11.12 -31.59 -27.85
C ASP A 219 -10.39 -31.57 -26.52
N GLU A 220 -9.67 -32.66 -26.20
CA GLU A 220 -8.85 -32.75 -24.94
C GLU A 220 -7.78 -31.64 -24.91
N LYS A 221 -7.18 -31.34 -26.06
CA LYS A 221 -6.19 -30.26 -26.20
C LYS A 221 -6.84 -28.90 -25.95
N SER A 222 -8.03 -28.66 -26.49
CA SER A 222 -8.76 -27.42 -26.34
C SER A 222 -9.17 -27.20 -24.88
N PHE A 223 -9.77 -28.19 -24.22
CA PHE A 223 -10.15 -28.12 -22.80
C PHE A 223 -8.94 -27.88 -21.90
N THR A 224 -7.81 -28.55 -22.17
CA THR A 224 -6.59 -28.36 -21.38
C THR A 224 -6.04 -26.94 -21.56
N LYS A 225 -6.11 -26.39 -22.80
CA LYS A 225 -5.69 -25.02 -23.09
C LYS A 225 -6.54 -24.00 -22.32
N GLU A 226 -7.86 -24.15 -22.32
CA GLU A 226 -8.79 -23.29 -21.57
C GLU A 226 -8.51 -23.39 -20.07
N PHE A 227 -8.39 -24.59 -19.53
CA PHE A 227 -8.11 -24.84 -18.12
C PHE A 227 -6.79 -24.19 -17.65
N LEU A 228 -5.72 -24.33 -18.43
CA LEU A 228 -4.45 -23.68 -18.11
C LEU A 228 -4.56 -22.15 -18.21
N GLY A 229 -5.33 -21.64 -19.18
CA GLY A 229 -5.61 -20.21 -19.32
C GLY A 229 -6.25 -19.64 -18.06
N ASP A 230 -7.33 -20.27 -17.61
CA ASP A 230 -8.07 -19.86 -16.40
C ASP A 230 -7.19 -19.88 -15.15
N ILE A 231 -6.31 -20.89 -15.01
CA ILE A 231 -5.40 -20.98 -13.87
C ILE A 231 -4.35 -19.88 -13.93
N PHE A 232 -3.73 -19.67 -15.08
CA PHE A 232 -2.66 -18.70 -15.25
C PHE A 232 -3.14 -17.28 -15.07
N GLU A 233 -4.35 -16.96 -15.57
CA GLU A 233 -4.98 -15.65 -15.35
C GLU A 233 -5.31 -15.40 -13.89
N ARG A 234 -5.89 -16.39 -13.19
CA ARG A 234 -6.17 -16.27 -11.73
C ARG A 234 -4.92 -16.13 -10.89
N ALA A 235 -3.84 -16.78 -11.29
CA ALA A 235 -2.58 -16.76 -10.55
C ALA A 235 -1.87 -15.40 -10.65
N ALA A 236 -2.25 -14.54 -11.61
CA ALA A 236 -1.63 -13.23 -11.82
C ALA A 236 -0.09 -13.32 -11.81
N MET A 237 0.46 -14.20 -12.67
CA MET A 237 1.87 -14.60 -12.60
C MET A 237 2.82 -13.51 -13.07
N THR A 238 4.01 -13.52 -12.49
CA THR A 238 5.15 -12.71 -12.91
C THR A 238 5.86 -13.35 -14.11
N GLU A 239 6.64 -12.56 -14.87
CA GLU A 239 7.45 -13.07 -16.00
C GLU A 239 8.39 -14.21 -15.56
N GLY A 240 9.00 -14.10 -14.37
CA GLY A 240 9.89 -15.14 -13.84
C GLY A 240 9.18 -16.48 -13.57
N GLU A 241 7.93 -16.42 -13.08
CA GLU A 241 7.11 -17.62 -12.85
C GLU A 241 6.68 -18.25 -14.16
N ILE A 242 6.24 -17.47 -15.12
CA ILE A 242 5.89 -17.95 -16.47
C ILE A 242 7.08 -18.62 -17.14
N GLN A 243 8.25 -17.99 -17.17
CA GLN A 243 9.46 -18.58 -17.76
C GLN A 243 9.84 -19.91 -17.10
N ARG A 244 9.65 -20.02 -15.79
CA ARG A 244 9.94 -21.25 -15.06
C ARG A 244 8.98 -22.37 -15.46
N ILE A 245 7.69 -22.06 -15.63
CA ILE A 245 6.68 -23.02 -16.09
C ILE A 245 6.97 -23.46 -17.53
N GLU A 246 7.17 -22.53 -18.45
CA GLU A 246 7.54 -22.84 -19.84
C GLU A 246 8.77 -23.74 -19.94
N LYS A 247 9.79 -23.45 -19.09
CA LYS A 247 10.99 -24.29 -19.02
C LYS A 247 10.71 -25.72 -18.56
N ILE A 248 9.82 -25.91 -17.58
CA ILE A 248 9.41 -27.23 -17.10
C ILE A 248 8.81 -28.03 -18.25
N PHE A 249 7.80 -27.49 -18.93
CA PHE A 249 7.11 -28.18 -20.03
C PHE A 249 8.06 -28.46 -21.23
N THR A 250 8.88 -27.48 -21.60
CA THR A 250 9.85 -27.65 -22.69
C THR A 250 10.89 -28.72 -22.35
N LYS A 251 11.38 -28.75 -21.10
CA LYS A 251 12.34 -29.76 -20.65
C LYS A 251 11.71 -31.16 -20.65
N THR A 252 10.47 -31.30 -20.18
CA THR A 252 9.74 -32.58 -20.20
C THR A 252 9.59 -33.10 -21.63
N LYS A 253 9.20 -32.23 -22.60
CA LYS A 253 9.14 -32.58 -24.02
C LYS A 253 10.48 -33.11 -24.54
N ASN A 254 11.58 -32.43 -24.23
CA ASN A 254 12.91 -32.84 -24.68
C ASN A 254 13.33 -34.19 -24.10
N ILE A 255 13.08 -34.43 -22.81
CA ILE A 255 13.37 -35.73 -22.16
C ILE A 255 12.57 -36.84 -22.82
N ALA A 256 11.27 -36.65 -23.04
CA ALA A 256 10.44 -37.67 -23.70
C ALA A 256 10.93 -38.00 -25.14
N ARG A 257 11.33 -36.96 -25.89
CA ARG A 257 11.92 -37.18 -27.23
C ARG A 257 13.20 -38.00 -27.23
N TYR A 258 14.10 -37.73 -26.28
CA TYR A 258 15.33 -38.53 -26.13
C TYR A 258 15.04 -39.98 -25.72
N ALA A 259 14.06 -40.20 -24.86
CA ALA A 259 13.67 -41.56 -24.45
C ALA A 259 13.12 -42.35 -25.65
N ASN A 260 12.24 -41.74 -26.45
CA ASN A 260 11.67 -42.42 -27.64
C ASN A 260 12.69 -42.66 -28.74
N ALA A 261 13.67 -41.76 -28.93
CA ALA A 261 14.75 -41.96 -29.90
C ALA A 261 15.68 -43.11 -29.55
N ASN A 262 15.85 -43.46 -28.24
CA ASN A 262 16.68 -44.56 -27.79
C ASN A 262 15.92 -45.88 -27.67
N THR A 263 14.63 -45.92 -27.92
CA THR A 263 13.78 -47.13 -27.91
C THR A 263 13.45 -47.69 -29.27
N GLU A 264 13.84 -47.03 -30.40
CA GLU A 264 13.75 -47.64 -31.74
C GLU A 264 14.81 -48.73 -31.86
N PRO A 265 14.42 -50.02 -32.11
CA PRO A 265 15.38 -51.10 -32.32
C PRO A 265 16.12 -50.84 -33.62
N THR A 266 17.44 -50.84 -33.52
CA THR A 266 18.34 -50.91 -34.68
C THR A 266 18.00 -52.12 -35.50
N ALA A 267 17.17 -51.94 -36.55
CA ALA A 267 17.05 -52.89 -37.64
C ALA A 267 18.38 -52.86 -38.42
N ARG A 268 19.35 -53.64 -37.98
CA ARG A 268 20.55 -53.93 -38.75
C ARG A 268 20.69 -55.43 -38.92
N GLU A 269 20.59 -55.77 -40.21
CA GLU A 269 21.31 -56.84 -40.88
C GLU A 269 21.02 -58.29 -40.48
N GLU A 270 20.04 -58.88 -41.16
CA GLU A 270 20.22 -60.24 -41.67
C GLU A 270 20.28 -60.17 -43.19
N LYS A 271 21.49 -60.06 -43.70
CA LYS A 271 21.85 -60.50 -45.06
C LYS A 271 23.03 -61.48 -44.89
N THR A 272 22.73 -62.75 -44.98
CA THR A 272 23.53 -63.80 -45.62
C THR A 272 22.67 -64.98 -45.94
#